data_df19e314a0de1c665d4e97cbe3c8c4d3
#
_entry.id   df19e314a0de1c665d4e97cbe3c8c4d3
#
_cell.length_a   1.000
_cell.length_b   1.000
_cell.length_c   1.000
_cell.angle_alpha   90.00
_cell.angle_beta   90.00
_cell.angle_gamma   90.00
#
_symmetry.space_group_name_H-M   'P 1'
#
loop_
_entity.id
_entity.type
_entity.pdbx_description
1 polymer ?
#
loop_
_entity_poly.entity_id
_entity_poly.type
_entity_poly.pdbx_seq_one_letter_code
_entity_poly.pdbx_strand_id
1 'polypeptide(L)'
;MPTPVRFLCLAALAAAPLLGIARAADNPVVAVVAVDGYADLKKQLGWLGQRVGNPQLAALAESFVMMATQFKGLAGLDVNRPAGVIVTAAGDNPVAHGYVPVKDLGKLLDTLQGVVGPAEEAGGKRVVTVPGGPPLEIIEADGWAIISPQGSGAGPAKPDQLIAAVAEAHSIGVKLFPAQMPAGMRDRLRAALEQASDAAAAQGQPMDAATMNVLLDSLTETESLMFGLAIDLPKERVFVESRTVMLPSSPAAGVWENAGRTGNALSLPAGSDGKPAAVRAHHAQAVPAAARPALEATLAQALPAGGGDPITDAIFGLIQDLVGAMLDAGGLEAALAIDPTVAKADALLPAVTLAARIKDGATLEQQVKDRFGKEGSLPPEAKLAFDAGKAAGANLHELTIDISGLPGAEQFGDTLAATLAVTADRVFLLAGGDVAGRVAAAVAAGAESDQASKPISGVDLAVPALMAYAGELAKASGDPAGDVLTDVAAESADKANPLVQLLVRPIERGVAMRLSAEAGAIETIAKATTATVRPAGGGGFPPLPAGAGAPALAP
;
A
#
# COMPACT_ATOMS: atom_id res chain seq x y z
N MET A 1 13.76 -6.90 23.84
CA MET A 1 12.90 -6.98 22.66
C MET A 1 11.47 -7.27 23.10
N PRO A 2 10.48 -6.42 22.82
CA PRO A 2 9.08 -6.72 23.15
C PRO A 2 8.58 -7.78 22.19
N THR A 3 8.08 -8.87 22.71
CA THR A 3 7.63 -10.04 21.97
C THR A 3 6.31 -9.75 21.22
N PRO A 4 6.25 -9.90 19.88
CA PRO A 4 5.08 -9.54 19.07
C PRO A 4 3.82 -10.36 19.37
N VAL A 5 3.93 -11.51 20.03
CA VAL A 5 2.78 -12.38 20.38
C VAL A 5 1.98 -11.84 21.58
N ARG A 6 2.60 -11.10 22.50
CA ARG A 6 1.85 -10.36 23.50
C ARG A 6 0.95 -9.29 22.87
N PHE A 7 1.27 -8.82 21.66
CA PHE A 7 0.49 -7.83 20.93
C PHE A 7 -0.79 -8.39 20.31
N LEU A 8 -0.82 -9.62 19.80
CA LEU A 8 -2.03 -10.16 19.14
C LEU A 8 -3.11 -10.59 20.17
N CYS A 9 -2.73 -11.23 21.26
CA CYS A 9 -3.68 -11.54 22.34
C CYS A 9 -3.97 -10.32 23.24
N LEU A 10 -3.00 -9.41 23.43
CA LEU A 10 -3.16 -8.20 24.22
C LEU A 10 -3.77 -7.03 23.43
N ALA A 11 -3.66 -6.96 22.10
CA ALA A 11 -4.38 -5.95 21.32
C ALA A 11 -5.89 -6.17 21.37
N ALA A 12 -6.35 -7.41 21.41
CA ALA A 12 -7.76 -7.73 21.69
C ALA A 12 -8.18 -7.44 23.13
N LEU A 13 -7.24 -7.52 24.08
CA LEU A 13 -7.48 -7.27 25.52
C LEU A 13 -7.13 -5.84 25.95
N ALA A 14 -6.23 -5.15 25.26
CA ALA A 14 -5.80 -3.78 25.63
C ALA A 14 -6.81 -2.68 25.27
N ALA A 15 -7.87 -3.00 24.50
CA ALA A 15 -9.03 -2.12 24.33
C ALA A 15 -9.96 -2.09 25.56
N ALA A 16 -9.64 -2.84 26.61
CA ALA A 16 -10.51 -3.09 27.77
C ALA A 16 -10.65 -1.97 28.84
N PRO A 17 -9.83 -0.91 28.97
CA PRO A 17 -9.97 -0.03 30.13
C PRO A 17 -11.05 1.08 30.04
N LEU A 18 -12.00 1.02 29.08
CA LEU A 18 -13.00 2.09 28.90
C LEU A 18 -14.46 1.59 29.00
N LEU A 19 -14.77 0.68 29.91
CA LEU A 19 -16.06 -0.02 29.89
C LEU A 19 -17.08 0.57 30.89
N GLY A 20 -18.07 1.26 30.34
CA GLY A 20 -19.34 1.56 30.99
C GLY A 20 -20.36 0.44 30.73
N ILE A 21 -21.16 0.10 31.75
CA ILE A 21 -22.17 -0.96 31.68
C ILE A 21 -23.40 -0.44 30.94
N ALA A 22 -23.69 -0.92 29.72
CA ALA A 22 -24.94 -0.69 29.02
C ALA A 22 -25.43 -2.01 28.34
N ARG A 23 -26.76 -2.16 28.24
CA ARG A 23 -27.40 -3.34 27.64
C ARG A 23 -27.12 -3.41 26.14
N ALA A 24 -26.57 -4.54 25.69
CA ALA A 24 -25.94 -4.69 24.36
C ALA A 24 -26.89 -4.97 23.18
N ALA A 25 -28.17 -5.19 23.37
CA ALA A 25 -29.05 -5.73 22.32
C ALA A 25 -29.32 -4.79 21.12
N ASP A 26 -29.17 -3.48 21.29
CA ASP A 26 -29.47 -2.46 20.29
C ASP A 26 -28.29 -1.52 19.97
N ASN A 27 -27.09 -1.85 20.43
CA ASN A 27 -25.92 -0.99 20.25
C ASN A 27 -25.36 -1.11 18.82
N PRO A 28 -25.09 -0.01 18.10
CA PRO A 28 -24.54 -0.07 16.77
C PRO A 28 -23.14 -0.68 16.77
N VAL A 29 -22.84 -1.49 15.76
CA VAL A 29 -21.49 -2.03 15.54
C VAL A 29 -20.63 -0.91 14.95
N VAL A 30 -19.52 -0.58 15.61
CA VAL A 30 -18.61 0.50 15.19
C VAL A 30 -17.28 -0.01 14.66
N ALA A 31 -16.90 -1.24 15.02
CA ALA A 31 -15.73 -1.89 14.46
C ALA A 31 -15.85 -3.42 14.48
N VAL A 32 -15.18 -4.07 13.53
CA VAL A 32 -14.98 -5.52 13.47
C VAL A 32 -13.51 -5.77 13.18
N VAL A 33 -12.88 -6.60 14.00
CA VAL A 33 -11.55 -7.15 13.75
C VAL A 33 -11.73 -8.64 13.49
N ALA A 34 -11.11 -9.16 12.45
CA ALA A 34 -11.12 -10.58 12.16
C ALA A 34 -9.73 -11.10 11.86
N VAL A 35 -9.51 -12.34 12.23
CA VAL A 35 -8.29 -13.10 11.97
C VAL A 35 -8.71 -14.43 11.41
N ASP A 36 -8.04 -14.87 10.36
CA ASP A 36 -8.30 -16.14 9.67
C ASP A 36 -8.21 -17.35 10.60
N GLY A 37 -8.74 -18.49 10.20
CA GLY A 37 -8.63 -19.72 10.96
C GLY A 37 -7.17 -20.11 11.21
N TYR A 38 -6.86 -20.61 12.40
CA TYR A 38 -5.48 -20.98 12.76
C TYR A 38 -4.83 -21.93 11.75
N ALA A 39 -5.60 -22.86 11.19
CA ALA A 39 -5.10 -23.82 10.20
C ALA A 39 -4.63 -23.11 8.91
N ASP A 40 -5.33 -22.07 8.48
CA ASP A 40 -4.99 -21.32 7.27
C ASP A 40 -3.83 -20.34 7.54
N LEU A 41 -3.83 -19.67 8.70
CA LEU A 41 -2.69 -18.86 9.13
C LEU A 41 -1.39 -19.67 9.18
N LYS A 42 -1.43 -20.90 9.69
CA LYS A 42 -0.27 -21.79 9.72
C LYS A 42 0.25 -22.11 8.31
N LYS A 43 -0.64 -22.40 7.34
CA LYS A 43 -0.27 -22.61 5.94
C LYS A 43 0.34 -21.36 5.31
N GLN A 44 -0.27 -20.20 5.56
CA GLN A 44 0.17 -18.90 5.06
C GLN A 44 1.56 -18.54 5.61
N LEU A 45 1.80 -18.73 6.92
CA LEU A 45 3.12 -18.53 7.53
C LEU A 45 4.17 -19.50 7.01
N GLY A 46 3.79 -20.75 6.74
CA GLY A 46 4.66 -21.76 6.13
C GLY A 46 5.11 -21.35 4.73
N TRP A 47 4.17 -20.91 3.90
CA TRP A 47 4.46 -20.39 2.57
C TRP A 47 5.36 -19.14 2.62
N LEU A 48 5.03 -18.16 3.46
CA LEU A 48 5.82 -16.94 3.61
C LEU A 48 7.25 -17.27 4.10
N GLY A 49 7.35 -18.17 5.08
CA GLY A 49 8.65 -18.60 5.61
C GLY A 49 9.56 -19.20 4.55
N GLN A 50 9.02 -20.00 3.63
CA GLN A 50 9.77 -20.54 2.49
C GLN A 50 10.28 -19.41 1.57
N ARG A 51 9.44 -18.41 1.26
CA ARG A 51 9.79 -17.28 0.38
C ARG A 51 10.83 -16.32 0.97
N VAL A 52 10.80 -16.11 2.30
CA VAL A 52 11.80 -15.25 2.98
C VAL A 52 13.05 -16.00 3.46
N GLY A 53 13.23 -17.27 3.08
CA GLY A 53 14.39 -18.08 3.48
C GLY A 53 14.37 -18.52 4.95
N ASN A 54 13.22 -18.45 5.62
CA ASN A 54 13.02 -18.95 6.99
C ASN A 54 11.90 -20.02 7.06
N PRO A 55 12.16 -21.24 6.59
CA PRO A 55 11.13 -22.29 6.53
C PRO A 55 10.57 -22.71 7.90
N GLN A 56 11.23 -22.31 8.99
CA GLN A 56 10.77 -22.60 10.35
C GLN A 56 9.75 -21.59 10.89
N LEU A 57 9.34 -20.57 10.11
CA LEU A 57 8.45 -19.50 10.59
C LEU A 57 7.12 -20.05 11.14
N ALA A 58 6.52 -21.01 10.46
CA ALA A 58 5.29 -21.67 10.94
C ALA A 58 5.52 -22.50 12.21
N ALA A 59 6.66 -23.19 12.31
CA ALA A 59 7.02 -23.97 13.49
C ALA A 59 7.31 -23.06 14.70
N LEU A 60 7.90 -21.89 14.48
CA LEU A 60 8.08 -20.89 15.53
C LEU A 60 6.73 -20.40 16.06
N ALA A 61 5.79 -20.07 15.17
CA ALA A 61 4.42 -19.68 15.57
C ALA A 61 3.73 -20.79 16.37
N GLU A 62 3.86 -22.04 15.94
CA GLU A 62 3.32 -23.21 16.67
C GLU A 62 3.98 -23.36 18.05
N SER A 63 5.29 -23.18 18.14
CA SER A 63 6.02 -23.24 19.42
C SER A 63 5.52 -22.18 20.41
N PHE A 64 5.19 -20.97 19.93
CA PHE A 64 4.57 -19.94 20.77
C PHE A 64 3.20 -20.37 21.31
N VAL A 65 2.35 -20.97 20.44
CA VAL A 65 1.04 -21.49 20.86
C VAL A 65 1.23 -22.59 21.90
N MET A 66 2.13 -23.54 21.66
CA MET A 66 2.42 -24.62 22.60
C MET A 66 2.93 -24.09 23.94
N MET A 67 3.82 -23.10 23.92
CA MET A 67 4.32 -22.49 25.14
C MET A 67 3.23 -21.69 25.88
N ALA A 68 2.42 -20.92 25.17
CA ALA A 68 1.32 -20.16 25.77
C ALA A 68 0.25 -21.06 26.40
N THR A 69 0.00 -22.24 25.81
CA THR A 69 -0.97 -23.22 26.32
C THR A 69 -0.33 -24.27 27.24
N GLN A 70 0.87 -24.06 27.70
CA GLN A 70 1.61 -25.03 28.54
C GLN A 70 1.65 -26.44 27.89
N PHE A 71 1.92 -26.49 26.59
CA PHE A 71 1.99 -27.70 25.75
C PHE A 71 0.66 -28.46 25.58
N LYS A 72 -0.47 -27.87 25.95
CA LYS A 72 -1.80 -28.47 25.75
C LYS A 72 -2.35 -28.28 24.34
N GLY A 73 -1.75 -27.42 23.51
CA GLY A 73 -2.18 -27.11 22.15
C GLY A 73 -3.44 -26.25 22.09
N LEU A 74 -4.30 -26.50 21.11
CA LEU A 74 -5.54 -25.75 20.87
C LEU A 74 -6.78 -26.66 21.02
N ALA A 75 -6.76 -27.57 21.99
CA ALA A 75 -7.88 -28.48 22.23
C ALA A 75 -9.17 -27.68 22.52
N GLY A 76 -10.27 -28.05 21.86
CA GLY A 76 -11.55 -27.34 21.99
C GLY A 76 -11.77 -26.18 21.02
N LEU A 77 -10.71 -25.65 20.38
CA LEU A 77 -10.85 -24.62 19.34
C LEU A 77 -11.29 -25.23 17.99
N ASP A 78 -12.14 -24.54 17.25
CA ASP A 78 -12.33 -24.86 15.82
C ASP A 78 -11.30 -24.09 14.98
N VAL A 79 -10.19 -24.75 14.69
CA VAL A 79 -9.02 -24.16 14.00
C VAL A 79 -9.28 -23.74 12.55
N ASN A 80 -10.42 -24.16 11.95
CA ASN A 80 -10.75 -23.86 10.55
C ASN A 80 -11.68 -22.66 10.40
N ARG A 81 -12.25 -22.15 11.50
CA ARG A 81 -13.10 -20.96 11.47
C ARG A 81 -12.32 -19.72 11.90
N PRO A 82 -12.62 -18.54 11.33
CA PRO A 82 -12.01 -17.28 11.76
C PRO A 82 -12.42 -16.93 13.18
N ALA A 83 -11.56 -16.20 13.89
CA ALA A 83 -11.85 -15.56 15.16
C ALA A 83 -11.95 -14.04 14.98
N GLY A 84 -12.57 -13.34 15.93
CA GLY A 84 -12.65 -11.89 15.82
C GLY A 84 -13.10 -11.16 17.07
N VAL A 85 -13.13 -9.84 16.95
CA VAL A 85 -13.68 -8.93 17.96
C VAL A 85 -14.68 -8.01 17.28
N ILE A 86 -15.87 -7.89 17.85
CA ILE A 86 -16.89 -6.94 17.42
C ILE A 86 -17.00 -5.87 18.49
N VAL A 87 -16.83 -4.62 18.10
CA VAL A 87 -16.98 -3.48 19.00
C VAL A 87 -18.31 -2.81 18.74
N THR A 88 -19.09 -2.65 19.78
CA THR A 88 -20.36 -1.91 19.75
C THR A 88 -20.24 -0.60 20.54
N ALA A 89 -21.10 0.36 20.25
CA ALA A 89 -21.16 1.62 20.97
C ALA A 89 -22.31 1.61 22.01
N ALA A 90 -21.97 1.63 23.28
CA ALA A 90 -22.93 1.81 24.37
C ALA A 90 -22.96 3.30 24.78
N GLY A 91 -23.77 4.12 24.12
CA GLY A 91 -23.59 5.56 24.11
C GLY A 91 -22.22 5.92 23.55
N ASP A 92 -21.45 6.79 24.20
CA ASP A 92 -20.10 7.14 23.76
C ASP A 92 -19.01 6.12 24.18
N ASN A 93 -19.37 5.02 24.85
CA ASN A 93 -18.39 4.06 25.32
C ASN A 93 -18.34 2.83 24.39
N PRO A 94 -17.14 2.43 23.93
CA PRO A 94 -16.97 1.19 23.17
C PRO A 94 -17.10 -0.03 24.10
N VAL A 95 -17.79 -1.06 23.63
CA VAL A 95 -17.87 -2.38 24.28
C VAL A 95 -17.34 -3.42 23.30
N ALA A 96 -16.27 -4.11 23.68
CA ALA A 96 -15.66 -5.14 22.85
C ALA A 96 -16.22 -6.52 23.23
N HIS A 97 -16.59 -7.30 22.21
CA HIS A 97 -17.03 -8.68 22.32
C HIS A 97 -16.08 -9.56 21.49
N GLY A 98 -15.35 -10.45 22.17
CA GLY A 98 -14.50 -11.44 21.52
C GLY A 98 -15.32 -12.64 21.06
N TYR A 99 -15.02 -13.14 19.87
CA TYR A 99 -15.65 -14.31 19.29
C TYR A 99 -14.57 -15.31 18.91
N VAL A 100 -14.53 -16.42 19.64
CA VAL A 100 -13.58 -17.52 19.41
C VAL A 100 -14.38 -18.74 18.98
N PRO A 101 -14.11 -19.31 17.79
CA PRO A 101 -14.85 -20.48 17.33
C PRO A 101 -14.48 -21.72 18.13
N VAL A 102 -15.47 -22.44 18.67
CA VAL A 102 -15.25 -23.58 19.55
C VAL A 102 -15.95 -24.82 19.06
N LYS A 103 -15.30 -25.97 19.27
CA LYS A 103 -15.90 -27.32 19.20
C LYS A 103 -16.27 -27.82 20.57
N ASP A 104 -15.56 -27.37 21.62
CA ASP A 104 -15.75 -27.77 23.01
C ASP A 104 -15.17 -26.67 23.90
N LEU A 105 -16.02 -25.83 24.44
CA LEU A 105 -15.61 -24.72 25.27
C LEU A 105 -14.93 -25.18 26.57
N GLY A 106 -15.37 -26.30 27.15
CA GLY A 106 -14.77 -26.85 28.36
C GLY A 106 -13.28 -27.16 28.15
N LYS A 107 -12.99 -27.93 27.11
CA LYS A 107 -11.60 -28.27 26.75
C LYS A 107 -10.75 -27.05 26.40
N LEU A 108 -11.35 -26.04 25.73
CA LEU A 108 -10.64 -24.82 25.42
C LEU A 108 -10.23 -24.08 26.69
N LEU A 109 -11.16 -23.92 27.64
CA LEU A 109 -10.87 -23.24 28.91
C LEU A 109 -9.86 -23.99 29.75
N ASP A 110 -9.96 -25.31 29.82
CA ASP A 110 -8.95 -26.17 30.49
C ASP A 110 -7.56 -26.01 29.87
N THR A 111 -7.51 -25.85 28.54
CA THR A 111 -6.25 -25.61 27.80
C THR A 111 -5.68 -24.23 28.12
N LEU A 112 -6.52 -23.21 28.21
CA LEU A 112 -6.11 -21.83 28.41
C LEU A 112 -5.98 -21.42 29.88
N GLN A 113 -6.32 -22.31 30.85
CA GLN A 113 -6.35 -22.00 32.28
C GLN A 113 -5.08 -21.35 32.80
N GLY A 114 -3.91 -21.75 32.27
CA GLY A 114 -2.63 -21.16 32.65
C GLY A 114 -2.42 -19.70 32.17
N VAL A 115 -3.23 -19.25 31.21
CA VAL A 115 -3.15 -17.90 30.63
C VAL A 115 -4.23 -17.00 31.20
N VAL A 116 -5.47 -17.50 31.27
CA VAL A 116 -6.65 -16.70 31.62
C VAL A 116 -7.14 -16.92 33.05
N GLY A 117 -6.55 -17.89 33.76
CA GLY A 117 -7.01 -18.31 35.08
C GLY A 117 -8.15 -19.33 35.05
N PRO A 118 -8.60 -19.83 36.21
CA PRO A 118 -9.71 -20.77 36.30
C PRO A 118 -11.03 -20.08 35.91
N ALA A 119 -11.89 -20.83 35.22
CA ALA A 119 -13.24 -20.40 34.89
C ALA A 119 -14.20 -20.81 36.00
N GLU A 120 -14.92 -19.85 36.55
CA GLU A 120 -15.96 -20.11 37.55
C GLU A 120 -17.34 -20.11 36.90
N GLU A 121 -18.22 -21.05 37.29
CA GLU A 121 -19.58 -21.10 36.77
C GLU A 121 -20.51 -20.24 37.64
N ALA A 122 -21.15 -19.25 37.03
CA ALA A 122 -22.04 -18.33 37.66
C ALA A 122 -23.29 -18.09 36.80
N GLY A 123 -24.46 -18.59 37.24
CA GLY A 123 -25.73 -18.30 36.57
C GLY A 123 -25.83 -18.81 35.14
N GLY A 124 -25.24 -19.96 34.83
CA GLY A 124 -25.23 -20.55 33.48
C GLY A 124 -24.23 -19.90 32.50
N LYS A 125 -23.37 -19.03 33.02
CA LYS A 125 -22.26 -18.41 32.31
C LYS A 125 -20.93 -18.81 32.95
N ARG A 126 -19.85 -18.70 32.24
CA ARG A 126 -18.49 -18.87 32.80
C ARG A 126 -17.85 -17.51 32.98
N VAL A 127 -17.29 -17.26 34.15
CA VAL A 127 -16.57 -16.01 34.48
C VAL A 127 -15.11 -16.34 34.64
N VAL A 128 -14.27 -15.55 33.98
CA VAL A 128 -12.80 -15.65 34.03
C VAL A 128 -12.25 -14.31 34.48
N THR A 129 -11.34 -14.31 35.44
CA THR A 129 -10.65 -13.11 35.89
C THR A 129 -9.20 -13.15 35.40
N VAL A 130 -8.93 -12.36 34.34
CA VAL A 130 -7.56 -12.22 33.84
C VAL A 130 -6.73 -11.40 34.84
N PRO A 131 -5.52 -11.85 35.22
CA PRO A 131 -4.68 -11.09 36.16
C PRO A 131 -4.46 -9.63 35.73
N GLY A 132 -4.91 -8.69 36.57
CA GLY A 132 -4.80 -7.25 36.27
C GLY A 132 -5.87 -6.68 35.33
N GLY A 133 -6.84 -7.48 34.91
CA GLY A 133 -7.97 -7.07 34.06
C GLY A 133 -9.33 -7.15 34.76
N PRO A 134 -10.38 -6.62 34.13
CA PRO A 134 -11.75 -6.81 34.61
C PRO A 134 -12.20 -8.27 34.43
N PRO A 135 -13.19 -8.73 35.21
CA PRO A 135 -13.77 -10.04 34.98
C PRO A 135 -14.49 -10.09 33.63
N LEU A 136 -14.33 -11.21 32.94
CA LEU A 136 -14.93 -11.48 31.63
C LEU A 136 -15.99 -12.57 31.75
N GLU A 137 -17.13 -12.37 31.15
CA GLU A 137 -18.15 -13.39 30.96
C GLU A 137 -17.90 -14.15 29.64
N ILE A 138 -18.01 -15.45 29.67
CA ILE A 138 -17.93 -16.32 28.50
C ILE A 138 -19.22 -17.08 28.36
N ILE A 139 -19.85 -16.91 27.20
CA ILE A 139 -21.10 -17.58 26.84
C ILE A 139 -20.84 -18.45 25.61
N GLU A 140 -21.26 -19.71 25.62
CA GLU A 140 -21.23 -20.56 24.44
C GLU A 140 -22.55 -20.46 23.70
N ALA A 141 -22.51 -20.05 22.42
CA ALA A 141 -23.66 -19.99 21.55
C ALA A 141 -23.25 -20.26 20.09
N ASP A 142 -23.97 -21.12 19.38
CA ASP A 142 -23.80 -21.39 17.95
C ASP A 142 -22.35 -21.75 17.54
N GLY A 143 -21.63 -22.47 18.42
CA GLY A 143 -20.23 -22.85 18.20
C GLY A 143 -19.24 -21.69 18.35
N TRP A 144 -19.64 -20.63 19.09
CA TRP A 144 -18.79 -19.53 19.49
C TRP A 144 -18.64 -19.46 21.01
N ALA A 145 -17.43 -19.22 21.47
CA ALA A 145 -17.21 -18.66 22.80
C ALA A 145 -17.27 -17.14 22.66
N ILE A 146 -18.35 -16.54 23.17
CA ILE A 146 -18.55 -15.09 23.19
C ILE A 146 -17.97 -14.56 24.50
N ILE A 147 -16.92 -13.75 24.40
CA ILE A 147 -16.18 -13.21 25.54
C ILE A 147 -16.52 -11.74 25.66
N SER A 148 -17.09 -11.33 26.79
CA SER A 148 -17.53 -9.96 27.01
C SER A 148 -17.16 -9.49 28.41
N PRO A 149 -17.01 -8.19 28.66
CA PRO A 149 -16.91 -7.69 30.02
C PRO A 149 -18.13 -8.08 30.83
N GLN A 150 -17.92 -8.41 32.10
CA GLN A 150 -19.00 -8.85 32.98
C GLN A 150 -20.11 -7.77 33.07
N GLY A 151 -21.37 -8.18 32.83
CA GLY A 151 -22.52 -7.31 32.84
C GLY A 151 -22.78 -6.53 31.54
N SER A 152 -21.95 -6.65 30.53
CA SER A 152 -22.16 -5.98 29.22
C SER A 152 -23.22 -6.65 28.34
N GLY A 153 -23.72 -7.83 28.75
CA GLY A 153 -24.69 -8.59 27.99
C GLY A 153 -24.09 -9.44 26.87
N ALA A 154 -24.95 -10.14 26.13
CA ALA A 154 -24.54 -10.87 24.94
C ALA A 154 -24.14 -9.88 23.83
N GLY A 155 -23.07 -10.18 23.10
CA GLY A 155 -22.65 -9.39 21.95
C GLY A 155 -23.68 -9.43 20.80
N PRO A 156 -23.40 -8.73 19.68
CA PRO A 156 -24.27 -8.69 18.52
C PRO A 156 -24.65 -10.08 18.01
N ALA A 157 -25.88 -10.22 17.56
CA ALA A 157 -26.32 -11.42 16.86
C ALA A 157 -25.58 -11.55 15.51
N LYS A 158 -25.33 -12.77 15.03
CA LYS A 158 -24.72 -13.10 13.72
C LYS A 158 -23.24 -12.72 13.58
N PRO A 159 -22.37 -13.13 14.51
CA PRO A 159 -20.94 -12.91 14.40
C PRO A 159 -20.35 -13.51 13.11
N ASP A 160 -20.89 -14.66 12.62
CA ASP A 160 -20.47 -15.29 11.38
C ASP A 160 -20.49 -14.31 10.20
N GLN A 161 -21.55 -13.52 10.03
CA GLN A 161 -21.66 -12.59 8.91
C GLN A 161 -20.66 -11.43 9.01
N LEU A 162 -20.44 -10.92 10.21
CA LEU A 162 -19.57 -9.75 10.44
C LEU A 162 -18.09 -10.13 10.35
N ILE A 163 -17.71 -11.24 11.01
CA ILE A 163 -16.33 -11.70 11.07
C ILE A 163 -15.91 -12.33 9.73
N ALA A 164 -16.76 -13.18 9.12
CA ALA A 164 -16.46 -13.80 7.84
C ALA A 164 -16.29 -12.76 6.72
N ALA A 165 -17.12 -11.71 6.67
CA ALA A 165 -17.00 -10.67 5.67
C ALA A 165 -15.64 -9.95 5.67
N VAL A 166 -14.93 -9.95 6.81
CA VAL A 166 -13.57 -9.39 6.93
C VAL A 166 -12.53 -10.49 6.66
N ALA A 167 -12.71 -11.68 7.23
CA ALA A 167 -11.77 -12.79 7.11
C ALA A 167 -11.71 -13.38 5.69
N GLU A 168 -12.83 -13.44 4.95
CA GLU A 168 -12.84 -13.91 3.56
C GLU A 168 -11.95 -13.07 2.62
N ALA A 169 -11.77 -11.79 2.97
CA ALA A 169 -10.95 -10.87 2.17
C ALA A 169 -9.49 -10.80 2.65
N HIS A 170 -9.24 -11.07 3.94
CA HIS A 170 -7.94 -10.81 4.56
C HIS A 170 -7.59 -11.84 5.63
N SER A 171 -6.34 -12.22 5.72
CA SER A 171 -5.81 -13.07 6.79
C SER A 171 -5.93 -12.40 8.17
N ILE A 172 -5.77 -11.09 8.19
CA ILE A 172 -6.03 -10.21 9.34
C ILE A 172 -6.67 -8.94 8.79
N GLY A 173 -7.84 -8.57 9.30
CA GLY A 173 -8.55 -7.39 8.82
C GLY A 173 -9.26 -6.62 9.93
N VAL A 174 -9.46 -5.34 9.68
CA VAL A 174 -10.23 -4.42 10.54
C VAL A 174 -11.22 -3.68 9.66
N LYS A 175 -12.49 -3.67 10.05
CA LYS A 175 -13.54 -2.87 9.40
C LYS A 175 -14.13 -1.91 10.44
N LEU A 176 -14.08 -0.63 10.14
CA LEU A 176 -14.65 0.44 10.95
C LEU A 176 -15.93 0.95 10.28
N PHE A 177 -16.87 1.43 11.08
CA PHE A 177 -18.13 2.03 10.63
C PHE A 177 -18.28 3.45 11.19
N PRO A 178 -17.56 4.46 10.65
CA PRO A 178 -17.53 5.81 11.20
C PRO A 178 -18.91 6.45 11.27
N ALA A 179 -19.79 6.19 10.29
CA ALA A 179 -21.17 6.69 10.29
C ALA A 179 -22.02 6.17 11.47
N GLN A 180 -21.65 5.02 12.04
CA GLN A 180 -22.34 4.41 13.18
C GLN A 180 -21.74 4.83 14.53
N MET A 181 -20.59 5.50 14.53
CA MET A 181 -19.95 5.97 15.76
C MET A 181 -20.70 7.16 16.34
N PRO A 182 -21.02 7.15 17.66
CA PRO A 182 -21.48 8.34 18.37
C PRO A 182 -20.48 9.50 18.29
N ALA A 183 -20.97 10.73 18.46
CA ALA A 183 -20.14 11.93 18.34
C ALA A 183 -18.90 11.90 19.26
N GLY A 184 -19.08 11.56 20.53
CA GLY A 184 -17.96 11.50 21.48
C GLY A 184 -16.92 10.42 21.15
N MET A 185 -17.30 9.33 20.47
CA MET A 185 -16.31 8.36 19.96
C MET A 185 -15.55 8.92 18.77
N ARG A 186 -16.20 9.62 17.84
CA ARG A 186 -15.53 10.27 16.71
C ARG A 186 -14.53 11.33 17.18
N ASP A 187 -14.91 12.12 18.21
CA ASP A 187 -14.01 13.13 18.79
C ASP A 187 -12.76 12.49 19.42
N ARG A 188 -12.93 11.35 20.12
CA ARG A 188 -11.78 10.59 20.64
C ARG A 188 -10.90 10.01 19.53
N LEU A 189 -11.50 9.51 18.45
CA LEU A 189 -10.76 9.01 17.30
C LEU A 189 -9.97 10.16 16.63
N ARG A 190 -10.61 11.34 16.49
CA ARG A 190 -9.94 12.55 15.99
C ARG A 190 -8.73 12.89 16.87
N ALA A 191 -8.90 13.00 18.18
CA ALA A 191 -7.82 13.32 19.11
C ALA A 191 -6.68 12.28 19.07
N ALA A 192 -7.01 10.99 18.92
CA ALA A 192 -6.01 9.94 18.79
C ALA A 192 -5.21 10.03 17.47
N LEU A 193 -5.86 10.40 16.36
CA LEU A 193 -5.19 10.61 15.07
C LEU A 193 -4.30 11.86 15.10
N GLU A 194 -4.75 12.95 15.72
CA GLU A 194 -3.94 14.15 15.94
C GLU A 194 -2.69 13.83 16.77
N GLN A 195 -2.85 13.10 17.88
CA GLN A 195 -1.72 12.67 18.71
C GLN A 195 -0.74 11.75 17.95
N ALA A 196 -1.26 10.85 17.11
CA ALA A 196 -0.42 9.98 16.27
C ALA A 196 0.36 10.79 15.22
N SER A 197 -0.27 11.83 14.64
CA SER A 197 0.38 12.75 13.72
C SER A 197 1.50 13.54 14.40
N ASP A 198 1.26 14.06 15.61
CA ASP A 198 2.27 14.77 16.39
C ASP A 198 3.48 13.86 16.72
N ALA A 199 3.19 12.60 17.08
CA ALA A 199 4.24 11.61 17.32
C ALA A 199 5.04 11.28 16.05
N ALA A 200 4.41 11.20 14.88
CA ALA A 200 5.07 11.01 13.60
C ALA A 200 5.92 12.24 13.22
N ALA A 201 5.42 13.45 13.45
CA ALA A 201 6.15 14.68 13.24
C ALA A 201 7.41 14.76 14.11
N ALA A 202 7.34 14.31 15.36
CA ALA A 202 8.49 14.21 16.24
C ALA A 202 9.57 13.23 15.74
N GLN A 203 9.20 12.28 14.87
CA GLN A 203 10.11 11.33 14.21
C GLN A 203 10.58 11.82 12.82
N GLY A 204 10.31 13.07 12.45
CA GLY A 204 10.68 13.65 11.16
C GLY A 204 9.77 13.26 9.99
N GLN A 205 8.59 12.75 10.26
CA GLN A 205 7.56 12.40 9.27
C GLN A 205 6.26 13.20 9.52
N PRO A 206 6.27 14.52 9.37
CA PRO A 206 5.06 15.31 9.60
C PRO A 206 4.00 15.01 8.53
N MET A 207 2.78 14.77 8.96
CA MET A 207 1.61 14.90 8.09
C MET A 207 1.19 16.36 8.11
N ASP A 208 0.96 16.96 6.94
CA ASP A 208 0.50 18.34 6.89
C ASP A 208 -0.94 18.47 7.43
N ALA A 209 -1.23 19.62 8.05
CA ALA A 209 -2.51 19.85 8.71
C ALA A 209 -3.70 19.82 7.73
N ALA A 210 -3.50 20.18 6.46
CA ALA A 210 -4.57 20.15 5.47
C ALA A 210 -4.95 18.71 5.13
N THR A 211 -3.97 17.83 4.91
CA THR A 211 -4.19 16.40 4.70
C THR A 211 -4.89 15.76 5.90
N MET A 212 -4.48 16.12 7.13
CA MET A 212 -5.13 15.63 8.36
C MET A 212 -6.60 16.06 8.42
N ASN A 213 -6.90 17.32 8.16
CA ASN A 213 -8.27 17.83 8.17
C ASN A 213 -9.14 17.15 7.12
N VAL A 214 -8.64 16.96 5.90
CA VAL A 214 -9.34 16.21 4.85
C VAL A 214 -9.65 14.78 5.29
N LEU A 215 -8.69 14.10 5.93
CA LEU A 215 -8.89 12.76 6.47
C LEU A 215 -9.99 12.75 7.54
N LEU A 216 -9.93 13.67 8.50
CA LEU A 216 -10.90 13.77 9.60
C LEU A 216 -12.31 14.12 9.12
N ASP A 217 -12.42 15.04 8.17
CA ASP A 217 -13.70 15.43 7.59
C ASP A 217 -14.29 14.28 6.76
N SER A 218 -13.46 13.54 6.04
CA SER A 218 -13.89 12.37 5.26
C SER A 218 -14.52 11.28 6.13
N LEU A 219 -14.13 11.15 7.41
CA LEU A 219 -14.71 10.17 8.33
C LEU A 219 -16.22 10.40 8.53
N THR A 220 -16.70 11.64 8.48
CA THR A 220 -18.13 11.95 8.65
C THR A 220 -18.97 11.54 7.44
N GLU A 221 -18.35 11.44 6.26
CA GLU A 221 -18.97 11.04 5.00
C GLU A 221 -18.76 9.56 4.68
N THR A 222 -18.03 8.84 5.52
CA THR A 222 -17.64 7.45 5.30
C THR A 222 -18.61 6.49 5.97
N GLU A 223 -19.20 5.58 5.19
CA GLU A 223 -20.02 4.47 5.66
C GLU A 223 -19.13 3.40 6.33
N SER A 224 -18.06 2.99 5.65
CA SER A 224 -17.11 2.01 6.20
C SER A 224 -15.70 2.20 5.67
N LEU A 225 -14.73 1.91 6.55
CA LEU A 225 -13.31 1.78 6.25
C LEU A 225 -12.88 0.36 6.55
N MET A 226 -12.20 -0.30 5.61
CA MET A 226 -11.62 -1.60 5.82
C MET A 226 -10.12 -1.56 5.53
N PHE A 227 -9.35 -2.17 6.42
CA PHE A 227 -7.92 -2.38 6.27
C PHE A 227 -7.63 -3.85 6.51
N GLY A 228 -6.77 -4.44 5.71
CA GLY A 228 -6.40 -5.83 5.91
C GLY A 228 -5.08 -6.21 5.26
N LEU A 229 -4.46 -7.21 5.87
CA LEU A 229 -3.32 -7.94 5.35
C LEU A 229 -3.79 -9.32 4.90
N ALA A 230 -3.40 -9.76 3.71
CA ALA A 230 -3.70 -11.09 3.23
C ALA A 230 -2.47 -11.77 2.62
N ILE A 231 -2.38 -13.07 2.80
CA ILE A 231 -1.46 -13.96 2.11
C ILE A 231 -2.31 -14.84 1.19
N ASP A 232 -2.36 -14.47 -0.09
CA ASP A 232 -3.15 -15.11 -1.15
C ASP A 232 -2.34 -16.27 -1.74
N LEU A 233 -2.44 -17.46 -1.11
CA LEU A 233 -1.68 -18.65 -1.50
C LEU A 233 -1.92 -19.07 -2.96
N PRO A 234 -3.17 -19.07 -3.49
CA PRO A 234 -3.44 -19.41 -4.88
C PRO A 234 -2.77 -18.48 -5.89
N LYS A 235 -2.57 -17.21 -5.55
CA LYS A 235 -1.92 -16.21 -6.39
C LYS A 235 -0.47 -15.93 -5.99
N GLU A 236 0.04 -16.68 -5.04
CA GLU A 236 1.41 -16.58 -4.53
C GLU A 236 1.86 -15.14 -4.22
N ARG A 237 1.07 -14.40 -3.44
CA ARG A 237 1.34 -13.01 -3.10
C ARG A 237 0.91 -12.64 -1.69
N VAL A 238 1.54 -11.60 -1.16
CA VAL A 238 1.10 -10.89 0.05
C VAL A 238 0.55 -9.53 -0.38
N PHE A 239 -0.54 -9.08 0.23
CA PHE A 239 -1.02 -7.74 -0.01
C PHE A 239 -1.59 -7.09 1.24
N VAL A 240 -1.49 -5.76 1.27
CA VAL A 240 -2.24 -4.89 2.18
C VAL A 240 -3.28 -4.15 1.35
N GLU A 241 -4.51 -4.13 1.82
CA GLU A 241 -5.61 -3.45 1.15
C GLU A 241 -6.34 -2.52 2.10
N SER A 242 -6.69 -1.33 1.62
CA SER A 242 -7.67 -0.46 2.25
C SER A 242 -8.87 -0.28 1.31
N ARG A 243 -10.09 -0.25 1.88
CA ARG A 243 -11.33 0.06 1.17
C ARG A 243 -12.09 1.13 1.93
N THR A 244 -12.44 2.18 1.23
CA THR A 244 -13.27 3.26 1.77
C THR A 244 -14.58 3.27 0.99
N VAL A 245 -15.70 3.12 1.68
CA VAL A 245 -17.05 3.24 1.11
C VAL A 245 -17.70 4.48 1.69
N MET A 246 -18.17 5.37 0.83
CA MET A 246 -18.81 6.62 1.22
C MET A 246 -20.30 6.43 1.48
N LEU A 247 -20.88 7.29 2.31
CA LEU A 247 -22.31 7.37 2.47
C LEU A 247 -22.97 7.73 1.13
N PRO A 248 -24.19 7.22 0.83
CA PRO A 248 -24.89 7.53 -0.42
C PRO A 248 -25.14 9.04 -0.61
N SER A 249 -25.23 9.79 0.48
CA SER A 249 -25.43 11.25 0.46
C SER A 249 -24.14 12.06 0.30
N SER A 250 -22.97 11.40 0.35
CA SER A 250 -21.68 12.09 0.22
C SER A 250 -21.45 12.53 -1.22
N PRO A 251 -21.04 13.78 -1.46
CA PRO A 251 -20.58 14.21 -2.79
C PRO A 251 -19.44 13.36 -3.34
N ALA A 252 -18.56 12.85 -2.46
CA ALA A 252 -17.44 12.01 -2.83
C ALA A 252 -17.88 10.67 -3.42
N ALA A 253 -19.05 10.12 -3.04
CA ALA A 253 -19.59 8.90 -3.64
C ALA A 253 -19.76 9.03 -5.15
N GLY A 254 -20.34 10.15 -5.60
CA GLY A 254 -20.53 10.44 -7.04
C GLY A 254 -19.21 10.62 -7.80
N VAL A 255 -18.17 11.14 -7.14
CA VAL A 255 -16.84 11.26 -7.75
C VAL A 255 -16.28 9.86 -8.04
N TRP A 256 -16.35 8.94 -7.08
CA TRP A 256 -15.84 7.57 -7.25
C TRP A 256 -16.66 6.75 -8.25
N GLU A 257 -17.96 6.90 -8.29
CA GLU A 257 -18.82 6.26 -9.28
C GLU A 257 -18.48 6.67 -10.73
N ASN A 258 -17.99 7.89 -10.92
CA ASN A 258 -17.59 8.42 -12.22
C ASN A 258 -16.10 8.23 -12.51
N ALA A 259 -15.26 8.06 -11.51
CA ALA A 259 -13.81 7.97 -11.67
C ALA A 259 -13.36 6.84 -12.63
N GLY A 260 -14.08 5.72 -12.66
CA GLY A 260 -13.79 4.58 -13.53
C GLY A 260 -14.36 4.69 -14.96
N ARG A 261 -15.02 5.80 -15.31
CA ARG A 261 -15.69 5.97 -16.62
C ARG A 261 -14.87 6.75 -17.65
N THR A 262 -13.59 6.98 -17.40
CA THR A 262 -12.69 7.51 -18.44
C THR A 262 -12.55 6.49 -19.55
N GLY A 263 -12.60 6.97 -20.77
CA GLY A 263 -12.24 6.17 -21.93
C GLY A 263 -10.84 5.53 -21.78
N ASN A 264 -10.41 4.88 -22.77
CA ASN A 264 -9.18 4.07 -22.90
C ASN A 264 -7.95 4.59 -22.13
N ALA A 265 -7.47 3.84 -21.14
CA ALA A 265 -6.20 4.14 -20.48
C ALA A 265 -5.03 4.06 -21.49
N LEU A 266 -4.13 5.03 -21.41
CA LEU A 266 -2.88 4.99 -22.14
C LEU A 266 -2.12 3.71 -21.77
N SER A 267 -1.82 2.88 -22.79
CA SER A 267 -0.94 1.74 -22.63
C SER A 267 0.44 2.11 -23.15
N LEU A 268 1.45 1.99 -22.30
CA LEU A 268 2.83 2.04 -22.75
C LEU A 268 3.31 0.62 -23.05
N PRO A 269 4.14 0.42 -24.08
CA PRO A 269 4.70 -0.88 -24.38
C PRO A 269 5.42 -1.44 -23.16
N ALA A 270 5.45 -2.76 -23.02
CA ALA A 270 6.40 -3.43 -22.16
C ALA A 270 7.81 -2.94 -22.49
N GLY A 271 8.73 -2.97 -21.53
CA GLY A 271 10.11 -2.53 -21.75
C GLY A 271 10.79 -3.18 -22.97
N SER A 272 12.02 -2.84 -23.19
CA SER A 272 12.81 -3.37 -24.30
C SER A 272 12.97 -4.90 -24.24
N ASP A 273 13.09 -5.53 -25.39
CA ASP A 273 13.37 -6.98 -25.55
C ASP A 273 12.34 -7.92 -24.90
N GLY A 274 11.07 -7.49 -24.79
CA GLY A 274 9.99 -8.30 -24.20
C GLY A 274 10.05 -8.45 -22.69
N LYS A 275 11.00 -7.77 -22.02
CA LYS A 275 11.06 -7.69 -20.55
C LYS A 275 10.18 -6.56 -20.04
N PRO A 276 9.58 -6.69 -18.85
CA PRO A 276 8.83 -5.59 -18.26
C PRO A 276 9.78 -4.43 -17.94
N ALA A 277 9.33 -3.19 -18.15
CA ALA A 277 10.01 -2.01 -17.63
C ALA A 277 10.15 -2.11 -16.09
N ALA A 278 11.23 -1.59 -15.55
CA ALA A 278 11.49 -1.65 -14.11
C ALA A 278 10.42 -0.92 -13.29
N VAL A 279 9.92 0.19 -13.85
CA VAL A 279 8.79 0.93 -13.29
C VAL A 279 7.74 1.13 -14.39
N ARG A 280 6.51 0.82 -14.10
CA ARG A 280 5.35 1.21 -14.91
C ARG A 280 4.34 1.87 -13.99
N ALA A 281 3.86 3.04 -14.38
CA ALA A 281 2.78 3.70 -13.66
C ALA A 281 1.74 4.17 -14.67
N HIS A 282 0.49 4.19 -14.26
CA HIS A 282 -0.60 4.78 -15.02
C HIS A 282 -1.58 5.46 -14.08
N HIS A 283 -2.22 6.49 -14.60
CA HIS A 283 -3.34 7.16 -13.96
C HIS A 283 -4.36 7.52 -15.03
N ALA A 284 -5.63 7.22 -14.79
CA ALA A 284 -6.72 7.55 -15.70
C ALA A 284 -7.98 7.85 -14.88
N GLN A 285 -8.30 9.12 -14.73
CA GLN A 285 -9.44 9.57 -13.93
C GLN A 285 -10.26 10.60 -14.71
N ALA A 286 -11.58 10.34 -14.86
CA ALA A 286 -12.50 11.35 -15.32
C ALA A 286 -12.58 12.51 -14.33
N VAL A 287 -12.53 13.73 -14.84
CA VAL A 287 -12.72 14.93 -14.03
C VAL A 287 -14.04 15.58 -14.43
N PRO A 288 -15.07 15.51 -13.56
CA PRO A 288 -16.34 16.19 -13.83
C PRO A 288 -16.13 17.69 -14.04
N ALA A 289 -16.86 18.29 -14.97
CA ALA A 289 -16.74 19.72 -15.27
C ALA A 289 -16.90 20.61 -14.02
N ALA A 290 -17.75 20.22 -13.08
CA ALA A 290 -17.93 20.92 -11.81
C ALA A 290 -16.71 20.89 -10.88
N ALA A 291 -15.86 19.85 -10.97
CA ALA A 291 -14.65 19.72 -10.14
C ALA A 291 -13.42 20.41 -10.74
N ARG A 292 -13.46 20.71 -12.03
CA ARG A 292 -12.35 21.31 -12.78
C ARG A 292 -11.83 22.62 -12.18
N PRO A 293 -12.66 23.63 -11.82
CA PRO A 293 -12.15 24.90 -11.27
C PRO A 293 -11.40 24.73 -9.94
N ALA A 294 -11.86 23.79 -9.08
CA ALA A 294 -11.19 23.50 -7.83
C ALA A 294 -9.82 22.84 -8.05
N LEU A 295 -9.73 21.92 -9.01
CA LEU A 295 -8.48 21.26 -9.38
C LEU A 295 -7.47 22.26 -9.99
N GLU A 296 -7.91 23.13 -10.89
CA GLU A 296 -7.08 24.19 -11.49
C GLU A 296 -6.56 25.17 -10.42
N ALA A 297 -7.41 25.57 -9.46
CA ALA A 297 -6.99 26.40 -8.32
C ALA A 297 -5.95 25.71 -7.44
N THR A 298 -6.13 24.42 -7.15
CA THR A 298 -5.17 23.61 -6.37
C THR A 298 -3.82 23.52 -7.11
N LEU A 299 -3.85 23.27 -8.42
CA LEU A 299 -2.65 23.21 -9.24
C LEU A 299 -1.91 24.55 -9.27
N ALA A 300 -2.63 25.65 -9.42
CA ALA A 300 -2.04 27.00 -9.38
C ALA A 300 -1.39 27.34 -8.02
N GLN A 301 -1.95 26.81 -6.92
CA GLN A 301 -1.33 26.95 -5.59
C GLN A 301 -0.09 26.06 -5.42
N ALA A 302 -0.13 24.83 -5.96
CA ALA A 302 0.98 23.89 -5.86
C ALA A 302 2.17 24.27 -6.77
N LEU A 303 1.90 24.93 -7.87
CA LEU A 303 2.88 25.39 -8.87
C LEU A 303 2.78 26.91 -9.04
N PRO A 304 3.20 27.69 -8.02
CA PRO A 304 3.08 29.15 -8.09
C PRO A 304 3.98 29.70 -9.19
N ALA A 305 3.39 30.50 -10.08
CA ALA A 305 4.17 31.28 -11.05
C ALA A 305 4.95 32.38 -10.32
N GLY A 306 6.19 32.64 -10.72
CA GLY A 306 6.97 33.78 -10.20
C GLY A 306 7.92 33.44 -9.06
N GLY A 307 8.44 32.23 -9.00
CA GLY A 307 9.47 31.80 -8.02
C GLY A 307 10.85 32.44 -8.22
N GLY A 308 11.02 33.26 -9.23
CA GLY A 308 12.23 34.07 -9.46
C GLY A 308 13.27 33.46 -10.40
N ASP A 309 13.11 32.21 -10.80
CA ASP A 309 13.90 31.57 -11.84
C ASP A 309 13.08 31.35 -13.12
N PRO A 310 13.45 32.00 -14.25
CA PRO A 310 12.71 31.90 -15.51
C PRO A 310 12.50 30.48 -16.01
N ILE A 311 13.41 29.55 -15.70
CA ILE A 311 13.34 28.16 -16.13
C ILE A 311 12.27 27.42 -15.31
N THR A 312 12.31 27.59 -14.00
CA THR A 312 11.30 27.00 -13.10
C THR A 312 9.91 27.50 -13.48
N ASP A 313 9.76 28.79 -13.76
CA ASP A 313 8.49 29.39 -14.21
C ASP A 313 8.04 28.82 -15.56
N ALA A 314 8.97 28.62 -16.50
CA ALA A 314 8.65 28.02 -17.80
C ALA A 314 8.21 26.55 -17.66
N ILE A 315 8.88 25.78 -16.81
CA ILE A 315 8.53 24.38 -16.53
C ILE A 315 7.16 24.28 -15.85
N PHE A 316 6.91 25.10 -14.82
CA PHE A 316 5.62 25.10 -14.13
C PHE A 316 4.48 25.50 -15.07
N GLY A 317 4.71 26.51 -15.92
CA GLY A 317 3.76 26.90 -16.93
C GLY A 317 3.48 25.78 -17.95
N LEU A 318 4.50 25.02 -18.36
CA LEU A 318 4.33 23.87 -19.24
C LEU A 318 3.49 22.77 -18.55
N ILE A 319 3.73 22.50 -17.28
CA ILE A 319 2.94 21.53 -16.52
C ILE A 319 1.48 21.99 -16.42
N GLN A 320 1.23 23.28 -16.18
CA GLN A 320 -0.11 23.85 -16.15
C GLN A 320 -0.82 23.73 -17.51
N ASP A 321 -0.12 24.06 -18.61
CA ASP A 321 -0.65 23.94 -19.98
C ASP A 321 -0.98 22.49 -20.30
N LEU A 322 -0.11 21.54 -19.91
CA LEU A 322 -0.33 20.10 -20.11
C LEU A 322 -1.55 19.60 -19.32
N VAL A 323 -1.65 19.94 -18.03
CA VAL A 323 -2.81 19.55 -17.21
C VAL A 323 -4.08 20.19 -17.77
N GLY A 324 -4.05 21.45 -18.20
CA GLY A 324 -5.17 22.10 -18.87
C GLY A 324 -5.61 21.31 -20.12
N ALA A 325 -4.68 20.92 -20.98
CA ALA A 325 -4.96 20.13 -22.18
C ALA A 325 -5.53 18.73 -21.87
N MET A 326 -5.07 18.10 -20.77
CA MET A 326 -5.62 16.84 -20.26
C MET A 326 -7.07 17.03 -19.75
N LEU A 327 -7.33 18.07 -18.98
CA LEU A 327 -8.68 18.39 -18.49
C LEU A 327 -9.64 18.70 -19.64
N ASP A 328 -9.18 19.35 -20.70
CA ASP A 328 -9.93 19.59 -21.93
C ASP A 328 -10.29 18.30 -22.68
N ALA A 329 -9.45 17.23 -22.52
CA ALA A 329 -9.73 15.89 -23.01
C ALA A 329 -10.76 15.12 -22.14
N GLY A 330 -11.20 15.69 -21.02
CA GLY A 330 -12.23 15.14 -20.14
C GLY A 330 -11.71 14.47 -18.86
N GLY A 331 -10.41 14.48 -18.60
CA GLY A 331 -9.84 13.88 -17.39
C GLY A 331 -8.33 13.96 -17.33
N LEU A 332 -7.78 13.37 -16.29
CA LEU A 332 -6.33 13.20 -16.13
C LEU A 332 -5.97 11.78 -16.56
N GLU A 333 -5.27 11.67 -17.69
CA GLU A 333 -4.79 10.38 -18.18
C GLU A 333 -3.30 10.47 -18.54
N ALA A 334 -2.48 9.75 -17.78
CA ALA A 334 -1.04 9.70 -17.97
C ALA A 334 -0.48 8.30 -17.71
N ALA A 335 0.63 7.98 -18.36
CA ALA A 335 1.36 6.74 -18.15
C ALA A 335 2.86 7.01 -18.12
N LEU A 336 3.60 6.26 -17.30
CA LEU A 336 5.05 6.34 -17.15
C LEU A 336 5.65 4.93 -17.30
N ALA A 337 6.74 4.81 -18.05
CA ALA A 337 7.59 3.64 -18.06
C ALA A 337 9.06 4.07 -17.88
N ILE A 338 9.79 3.36 -17.01
CA ILE A 338 11.23 3.53 -16.82
C ILE A 338 11.88 2.18 -17.07
N ASP A 339 12.75 2.12 -18.08
CA ASP A 339 13.50 0.93 -18.46
C ASP A 339 15.00 1.18 -18.31
N PRO A 340 15.62 0.68 -17.23
CA PRO A 340 17.04 0.84 -17.01
C PRO A 340 17.89 -0.13 -17.86
N THR A 341 17.29 -1.11 -18.52
CA THR A 341 18.04 -2.13 -19.29
C THR A 341 18.69 -1.57 -20.55
N VAL A 342 18.30 -0.38 -20.98
CA VAL A 342 18.92 0.36 -22.10
C VAL A 342 20.09 1.24 -21.66
N ALA A 343 20.36 1.36 -20.34
CA ALA A 343 21.53 2.08 -19.85
C ALA A 343 22.81 1.40 -20.36
N LYS A 344 23.69 2.18 -20.97
CA LYS A 344 25.00 1.70 -21.44
C LYS A 344 26.05 1.90 -20.35
N ALA A 345 27.16 1.15 -20.44
CA ALA A 345 28.25 1.29 -19.49
C ALA A 345 28.81 2.71 -19.37
N ASP A 346 28.68 3.50 -20.42
CA ASP A 346 29.20 4.88 -20.53
C ASP A 346 28.18 5.94 -20.12
N ALA A 347 26.90 5.56 -19.92
CA ALA A 347 25.84 6.46 -19.47
C ALA A 347 24.71 5.66 -18.81
N LEU A 348 24.61 5.80 -17.50
CA LEU A 348 23.60 5.10 -16.67
C LEU A 348 22.20 5.76 -16.74
N LEU A 349 21.87 6.35 -17.89
CA LEU A 349 20.56 6.95 -18.12
C LEU A 349 19.54 5.86 -18.48
N PRO A 350 18.49 5.68 -17.68
CA PRO A 350 17.41 4.78 -18.04
C PRO A 350 16.60 5.36 -19.21
N ALA A 351 15.98 4.49 -19.99
CA ALA A 351 14.96 4.96 -20.91
C ALA A 351 13.69 5.32 -20.15
N VAL A 352 13.28 6.58 -20.25
CA VAL A 352 12.05 7.09 -19.64
C VAL A 352 11.05 7.42 -20.73
N THR A 353 9.81 6.99 -20.58
CA THR A 353 8.68 7.37 -21.40
C THR A 353 7.54 7.83 -20.51
N LEU A 354 7.18 9.10 -20.59
CA LEU A 354 5.96 9.64 -20.04
C LEU A 354 4.99 9.92 -21.18
N ALA A 355 3.75 9.52 -21.07
CA ALA A 355 2.69 9.81 -22.01
C ALA A 355 1.51 10.46 -21.30
N ALA A 356 0.85 11.40 -21.97
CA ALA A 356 -0.40 11.98 -21.49
C ALA A 356 -1.39 12.12 -22.64
N ARG A 357 -2.68 11.93 -22.35
CA ARG A 357 -3.77 12.20 -23.27
C ARG A 357 -4.15 13.66 -23.21
N ILE A 358 -4.28 14.28 -24.36
CA ILE A 358 -4.64 15.68 -24.52
C ILE A 358 -5.78 15.83 -25.52
N LYS A 359 -6.43 16.98 -25.56
CA LYS A 359 -7.51 17.23 -26.51
C LYS A 359 -7.00 17.68 -27.88
N ASP A 360 -5.98 18.53 -27.91
CA ASP A 360 -5.47 19.20 -29.10
C ASP A 360 -3.94 19.37 -29.02
N GLY A 361 -3.24 18.46 -29.70
CA GLY A 361 -1.79 18.47 -29.74
C GLY A 361 -1.21 19.68 -30.46
N ALA A 362 -1.87 20.19 -31.51
CA ALA A 362 -1.38 21.36 -32.24
C ALA A 362 -1.39 22.62 -31.37
N THR A 363 -2.43 22.81 -30.56
CA THR A 363 -2.50 23.91 -29.59
C THR A 363 -1.41 23.78 -28.54
N LEU A 364 -1.20 22.60 -27.95
CA LEU A 364 -0.13 22.37 -26.98
C LEU A 364 1.26 22.60 -27.59
N GLU A 365 1.50 22.08 -28.80
CA GLU A 365 2.76 22.29 -29.52
C GLU A 365 3.04 23.78 -29.74
N GLN A 366 2.04 24.56 -30.12
CA GLN A 366 2.19 26.01 -30.30
C GLN A 366 2.50 26.71 -28.97
N GLN A 367 1.84 26.33 -27.87
CA GLN A 367 2.13 26.88 -26.54
C GLN A 367 3.60 26.59 -26.12
N VAL A 368 4.09 25.37 -26.38
CA VAL A 368 5.50 25.03 -26.13
C VAL A 368 6.44 25.90 -26.96
N LYS A 369 6.15 26.08 -28.27
CA LYS A 369 6.94 26.94 -29.17
C LYS A 369 6.93 28.41 -28.72
N ASP A 370 5.79 28.93 -28.33
CA ASP A 370 5.64 30.32 -27.85
C ASP A 370 6.36 30.56 -26.53
N ARG A 371 6.42 29.55 -25.67
CA ARG A 371 7.08 29.64 -24.35
C ARG A 371 8.58 29.53 -24.45
N PHE A 372 9.09 28.53 -25.17
CA PHE A 372 10.50 28.20 -25.23
C PHE A 372 11.23 28.69 -26.49
N GLY A 373 10.51 29.21 -27.48
CA GLY A 373 11.08 29.76 -28.68
C GLY A 373 11.62 31.18 -28.56
N LYS A 374 11.44 31.83 -27.42
CA LYS A 374 11.96 33.17 -27.16
C LYS A 374 13.42 33.11 -26.76
N GLU A 375 14.23 34.06 -27.27
CA GLU A 375 15.62 34.17 -26.85
C GLU A 375 15.74 34.40 -25.35
N GLY A 376 16.60 33.61 -24.68
CA GLY A 376 16.77 33.68 -23.22
C GLY A 376 15.70 32.91 -22.39
N SER A 377 14.79 32.19 -23.03
CA SER A 377 13.81 31.33 -22.32
C SER A 377 14.43 30.05 -21.76
N LEU A 378 15.59 29.66 -22.22
CA LEU A 378 16.37 28.51 -21.76
C LEU A 378 17.76 28.98 -21.27
N PRO A 379 18.39 28.25 -20.33
CA PRO A 379 19.75 28.53 -19.92
C PRO A 379 20.73 28.25 -21.07
N PRO A 380 21.95 28.85 -21.02
CA PRO A 380 22.96 28.66 -22.08
C PRO A 380 23.34 27.20 -22.34
N GLU A 381 23.22 26.34 -21.30
CA GLU A 381 23.53 24.92 -21.33
C GLU A 381 22.44 24.10 -22.03
N ALA A 382 21.24 24.66 -22.20
CA ALA A 382 20.09 23.98 -22.79
C ALA A 382 19.85 24.47 -24.23
N LYS A 383 19.60 23.51 -25.14
CA LYS A 383 19.25 23.76 -26.55
C LYS A 383 17.98 23.02 -26.89
N LEU A 384 16.99 23.72 -27.42
CA LEU A 384 15.73 23.12 -27.89
C LEU A 384 15.63 23.28 -29.42
N ALA A 385 15.57 22.15 -30.11
CA ALA A 385 15.33 22.07 -31.54
C ALA A 385 13.85 21.74 -31.78
N PHE A 386 13.10 22.69 -32.31
CA PHE A 386 11.73 22.45 -32.76
C PHE A 386 11.72 21.72 -34.10
N ASP A 387 10.68 20.89 -34.30
CA ASP A 387 10.46 20.15 -35.56
C ASP A 387 11.69 19.33 -35.98
N ALA A 388 12.40 18.75 -34.99
CA ALA A 388 13.62 17.97 -35.21
C ALA A 388 13.39 16.69 -36.03
N GLY A 389 12.15 16.22 -36.14
CA GLY A 389 11.80 15.05 -36.91
C GLY A 389 10.33 14.63 -36.79
N LYS A 390 10.01 13.46 -37.34
CA LYS A 390 8.71 12.81 -37.21
C LYS A 390 8.85 11.33 -36.93
N ALA A 391 8.02 10.78 -36.05
CA ALA A 391 7.92 9.36 -35.79
C ALA A 391 6.45 8.96 -35.59
N ALA A 392 5.96 7.98 -36.36
CA ALA A 392 4.60 7.45 -36.26
C ALA A 392 3.48 8.55 -36.26
N GLY A 393 3.70 9.63 -37.00
CA GLY A 393 2.75 10.76 -37.08
C GLY A 393 2.92 11.82 -35.98
N ALA A 394 3.81 11.61 -35.01
CA ALA A 394 4.14 12.61 -34.00
C ALA A 394 5.21 13.60 -34.54
N ASN A 395 5.08 14.88 -34.22
CA ASN A 395 6.14 15.86 -34.39
C ASN A 395 7.11 15.74 -33.20
N LEU A 396 8.41 15.77 -33.49
CA LEU A 396 9.47 15.63 -32.48
C LEU A 396 10.15 16.97 -32.23
N HIS A 397 10.32 17.30 -30.95
CA HIS A 397 11.12 18.45 -30.49
C HIS A 397 12.17 17.94 -29.53
N GLU A 398 13.43 18.28 -29.74
CA GLU A 398 14.57 17.76 -28.99
C GLU A 398 15.14 18.80 -28.05
N LEU A 399 15.16 18.50 -26.75
CA LEU A 399 15.86 19.26 -25.73
C LEU A 399 17.18 18.57 -25.40
N THR A 400 18.27 19.29 -25.49
CA THR A 400 19.61 18.84 -25.09
C THR A 400 20.14 19.76 -24.00
N ILE A 401 20.63 19.19 -22.90
CA ILE A 401 21.18 19.94 -21.76
C ILE A 401 22.61 19.44 -21.53
N ASP A 402 23.57 20.37 -21.58
CA ASP A 402 24.96 20.12 -21.20
C ASP A 402 25.05 20.04 -19.68
N ILE A 403 25.42 18.87 -19.16
CA ILE A 403 25.57 18.60 -17.73
C ILE A 403 27.02 18.35 -17.32
N SER A 404 27.98 18.53 -18.24
CA SER A 404 29.41 18.25 -18.01
C SER A 404 30.00 18.98 -16.81
N GLY A 405 29.39 20.12 -16.40
CA GLY A 405 29.78 20.90 -15.23
C GLY A 405 29.15 20.45 -13.90
N LEU A 406 28.25 19.45 -13.91
CA LEU A 406 27.56 19.00 -12.72
C LEU A 406 28.33 17.86 -12.00
N PRO A 407 28.36 17.82 -10.67
CA PRO A 407 28.92 16.69 -9.94
C PRO A 407 28.22 15.37 -10.32
N GLY A 408 28.98 14.33 -10.66
CA GLY A 408 28.46 13.03 -11.06
C GLY A 408 28.01 12.93 -12.51
N ALA A 409 28.23 13.97 -13.34
CA ALA A 409 27.87 13.96 -14.76
C ALA A 409 28.51 12.80 -15.51
N GLU A 410 29.73 12.40 -15.13
CA GLU A 410 30.45 11.28 -15.73
C GLU A 410 29.69 9.94 -15.69
N GLN A 411 28.73 9.78 -14.78
CA GLN A 411 27.88 8.57 -14.67
C GLN A 411 26.73 8.58 -15.69
N PHE A 412 26.31 9.78 -16.12
CA PHE A 412 25.15 9.97 -16.99
C PHE A 412 25.51 10.43 -18.40
N GLY A 413 26.81 10.66 -18.66
CA GLY A 413 27.31 11.30 -19.89
C GLY A 413 27.24 12.82 -19.78
N ASP A 414 28.01 13.51 -20.66
CA ASP A 414 28.13 14.98 -20.61
C ASP A 414 26.83 15.72 -21.01
N THR A 415 25.85 15.01 -21.52
CA THR A 415 24.66 15.60 -22.11
C THR A 415 23.39 14.78 -21.77
N LEU A 416 22.38 15.46 -21.27
CA LEU A 416 21.02 14.90 -21.17
C LEU A 416 20.21 15.27 -22.40
N ALA A 417 19.63 14.27 -23.07
CA ALA A 417 18.72 14.48 -24.19
C ALA A 417 17.32 14.02 -23.82
N ALA A 418 16.33 14.86 -24.07
CA ALA A 418 14.92 14.56 -23.94
C ALA A 418 14.17 14.94 -25.23
N THR A 419 13.17 14.19 -25.61
CA THR A 419 12.35 14.45 -26.78
C THR A 419 10.90 14.59 -26.37
N LEU A 420 10.28 15.70 -26.74
CA LEU A 420 8.84 15.89 -26.72
C LEU A 420 8.28 15.46 -28.07
N ALA A 421 7.40 14.47 -28.07
CA ALA A 421 6.71 13.99 -29.25
C ALA A 421 5.21 14.30 -29.12
N VAL A 422 4.63 15.01 -30.10
CA VAL A 422 3.24 15.48 -30.04
C VAL A 422 2.45 14.87 -31.20
N THR A 423 1.34 14.19 -30.89
CA THR A 423 0.31 13.74 -31.84
C THR A 423 -0.93 14.61 -31.72
N ALA A 424 -1.97 14.34 -32.49
CA ALA A 424 -3.22 15.09 -32.40
C ALA A 424 -3.89 15.02 -31.02
N ASP A 425 -3.77 13.87 -30.32
CA ASP A 425 -4.51 13.55 -29.09
C ASP A 425 -3.61 13.08 -27.92
N ARG A 426 -2.28 13.06 -28.11
CA ARG A 426 -1.33 12.60 -27.10
C ARG A 426 -0.03 13.38 -27.16
N VAL A 427 0.63 13.43 -26.03
CA VAL A 427 1.98 13.95 -25.90
C VAL A 427 2.85 12.91 -25.19
N PHE A 428 4.11 12.79 -25.61
CA PHE A 428 5.09 11.91 -25.03
C PHE A 428 6.33 12.71 -24.68
N LEU A 429 6.88 12.48 -23.49
CA LEU A 429 8.21 12.95 -23.10
C LEU A 429 9.11 11.74 -22.95
N LEU A 430 10.18 11.68 -23.72
CA LEU A 430 11.09 10.55 -23.75
C LEU A 430 12.52 11.01 -23.45
N ALA A 431 13.26 10.18 -22.71
CA ALA A 431 14.69 10.34 -22.50
C ALA A 431 15.37 8.98 -22.63
N GLY A 432 16.63 8.97 -23.06
CA GLY A 432 17.45 7.77 -23.27
C GLY A 432 16.95 6.81 -24.36
N GLY A 433 17.81 5.93 -24.82
CA GLY A 433 17.50 4.83 -25.76
C GLY A 433 17.02 5.26 -27.16
N ASP A 434 16.37 4.33 -27.87
CA ASP A 434 15.76 4.58 -29.21
C ASP A 434 14.42 5.33 -29.03
N VAL A 435 14.48 6.65 -29.12
CA VAL A 435 13.31 7.53 -28.97
C VAL A 435 12.27 7.27 -30.07
N ALA A 436 12.69 7.19 -31.34
CA ALA A 436 11.79 7.05 -32.48
C ALA A 436 11.04 5.70 -32.45
N GLY A 437 11.74 4.61 -32.15
CA GLY A 437 11.13 3.29 -31.96
C GLY A 437 10.15 3.25 -30.80
N ARG A 438 10.47 3.90 -29.67
CA ARG A 438 9.58 3.97 -28.50
C ARG A 438 8.34 4.83 -28.75
N VAL A 439 8.47 5.95 -29.47
CA VAL A 439 7.30 6.74 -29.92
C VAL A 439 6.41 5.89 -30.80
N ALA A 440 7.00 5.20 -31.81
CA ALA A 440 6.24 4.35 -32.70
C ALA A 440 5.50 3.22 -31.94
N ALA A 441 6.19 2.58 -31.00
CA ALA A 441 5.61 1.53 -30.16
C ALA A 441 4.49 2.07 -29.24
N ALA A 442 4.68 3.25 -28.62
CA ALA A 442 3.68 3.86 -27.74
C ALA A 442 2.44 4.34 -28.51
N VAL A 443 2.62 4.86 -29.74
CA VAL A 443 1.51 5.23 -30.61
C VAL A 443 0.75 3.98 -31.08
N ALA A 444 1.46 2.90 -31.46
CA ALA A 444 0.89 1.64 -31.91
C ALA A 444 0.19 0.84 -30.80
N ALA A 445 0.66 0.92 -29.58
CA ALA A 445 0.03 0.25 -28.43
C ALA A 445 -1.45 0.68 -28.24
N GLY A 446 -1.80 1.84 -28.78
CA GLY A 446 -3.18 2.30 -28.90
C GLY A 446 -3.86 2.46 -27.54
N ALA A 447 -5.13 2.82 -27.62
CA ALA A 447 -6.00 2.81 -26.47
C ALA A 447 -6.57 1.38 -26.33
N GLU A 448 -6.23 0.66 -25.27
CA GLU A 448 -6.89 -0.62 -24.98
C GLU A 448 -8.37 -0.38 -24.64
N SER A 449 -9.23 -1.03 -25.37
CA SER A 449 -10.68 -0.97 -25.18
C SER A 449 -11.10 -1.88 -24.02
N ASP A 450 -11.86 -1.37 -23.13
CA ASP A 450 -12.66 -1.97 -22.06
C ASP A 450 -12.13 -1.68 -20.65
N GLN A 451 -12.76 -0.69 -20.02
CA GLN A 451 -12.21 0.00 -18.85
C GLN A 451 -13.05 -0.13 -17.58
N ALA A 452 -14.25 -0.66 -17.63
CA ALA A 452 -15.17 -0.63 -16.48
C ALA A 452 -14.62 -1.34 -15.21
N SER A 453 -13.56 -2.15 -15.36
CA SER A 453 -12.93 -2.89 -14.26
C SER A 453 -11.45 -2.55 -14.02
N LYS A 454 -10.87 -1.64 -14.81
CA LYS A 454 -9.44 -1.31 -14.69
C LYS A 454 -9.17 -0.37 -13.50
N PRO A 455 -7.99 -0.46 -12.88
CA PRO A 455 -7.59 0.49 -11.85
C PRO A 455 -7.48 1.90 -12.43
N ILE A 456 -7.91 2.92 -11.66
CA ILE A 456 -7.71 4.33 -12.02
C ILE A 456 -6.27 4.77 -11.87
N SER A 457 -5.52 4.10 -10.99
CA SER A 457 -4.07 4.27 -10.87
C SER A 457 -3.42 2.93 -10.59
N GLY A 458 -2.24 2.75 -11.14
CA GLY A 458 -1.41 1.60 -10.87
C GLY A 458 0.07 1.96 -10.97
N VAL A 459 0.87 1.31 -10.13
CA VAL A 459 2.32 1.32 -10.20
C VAL A 459 2.80 -0.12 -10.08
N ASP A 460 3.56 -0.56 -11.08
CA ASP A 460 4.24 -1.86 -11.10
C ASP A 460 5.74 -1.63 -10.97
N LEU A 461 6.39 -2.30 -10.03
CA LEU A 461 7.82 -2.25 -9.80
C LEU A 461 8.40 -3.64 -10.03
N ALA A 462 9.22 -3.81 -11.07
CA ALA A 462 9.97 -5.04 -11.32
C ALA A 462 11.23 -5.05 -10.44
N VAL A 463 11.15 -5.73 -9.30
CA VAL A 463 12.19 -5.67 -8.24
C VAL A 463 13.58 -6.06 -8.74
N PRO A 464 13.80 -7.15 -9.52
CA PRO A 464 15.12 -7.48 -10.00
C PRO A 464 15.71 -6.42 -10.94
N ALA A 465 14.90 -5.83 -11.83
CA ALA A 465 15.36 -4.80 -12.75
C ALA A 465 15.77 -3.51 -12.00
N LEU A 466 15.01 -3.13 -10.98
CA LEU A 466 15.36 -1.99 -10.10
C LEU A 466 16.64 -2.27 -9.31
N MET A 467 16.80 -3.48 -8.78
CA MET A 467 18.02 -3.85 -8.04
C MET A 467 19.25 -3.90 -8.94
N ALA A 468 19.12 -4.42 -10.16
CA ALA A 468 20.21 -4.40 -11.13
C ALA A 468 20.68 -2.97 -11.41
N TYR A 469 19.73 -2.06 -11.65
CA TYR A 469 20.03 -0.66 -11.90
C TYR A 469 20.66 0.03 -10.69
N ALA A 470 20.09 -0.17 -9.49
CA ALA A 470 20.65 0.35 -8.25
C ALA A 470 22.07 -0.18 -7.99
N GLY A 471 22.32 -1.45 -8.33
CA GLY A 471 23.63 -2.07 -8.25
C GLY A 471 24.65 -1.43 -9.19
N GLU A 472 24.28 -1.15 -10.45
CA GLU A 472 25.17 -0.47 -11.39
C GLU A 472 25.46 0.99 -10.95
N LEU A 473 24.48 1.72 -10.43
CA LEU A 473 24.70 3.05 -9.85
C LEU A 473 25.66 2.99 -8.64
N ALA A 474 25.48 2.00 -7.76
CA ALA A 474 26.33 1.80 -6.60
C ALA A 474 27.78 1.46 -7.02
N LYS A 475 27.97 0.59 -8.02
CA LYS A 475 29.30 0.30 -8.60
C LYS A 475 29.96 1.56 -9.16
N ALA A 476 29.23 2.36 -9.93
CA ALA A 476 29.74 3.61 -10.51
C ALA A 476 30.17 4.62 -9.41
N SER A 477 29.51 4.60 -8.26
CA SER A 477 29.89 5.42 -7.09
C SER A 477 30.97 4.77 -6.20
N GLY A 478 31.43 3.57 -6.52
CA GLY A 478 32.41 2.82 -5.73
C GLY A 478 31.84 2.17 -4.47
N ASP A 479 30.52 2.03 -4.36
CA ASP A 479 29.85 1.37 -3.22
C ASP A 479 29.94 -0.17 -3.39
N PRO A 480 30.55 -0.90 -2.42
CA PRO A 480 30.64 -2.36 -2.47
C PRO A 480 29.29 -3.10 -2.49
N ALA A 481 28.20 -2.45 -2.10
CA ALA A 481 26.85 -3.01 -2.21
C ALA A 481 26.44 -3.24 -3.66
N GLY A 482 27.09 -2.58 -4.64
CA GLY A 482 26.78 -2.69 -6.05
C GLY A 482 26.88 -4.10 -6.60
N ASP A 483 27.94 -4.84 -6.26
CA ASP A 483 28.11 -6.23 -6.70
C ASP A 483 27.05 -7.14 -6.11
N VAL A 484 26.77 -6.99 -4.82
CA VAL A 484 25.73 -7.76 -4.12
C VAL A 484 24.35 -7.57 -4.77
N LEU A 485 23.99 -6.33 -5.06
CA LEU A 485 22.69 -6.03 -5.67
C LEU A 485 22.58 -6.59 -7.11
N THR A 486 23.62 -6.48 -7.91
CA THR A 486 23.61 -7.04 -9.27
C THR A 486 23.58 -8.56 -9.27
N ASP A 487 24.30 -9.23 -8.39
CA ASP A 487 24.27 -10.69 -8.25
C ASP A 487 22.88 -11.19 -7.84
N VAL A 488 22.25 -10.57 -6.81
CA VAL A 488 20.90 -10.90 -6.39
C VAL A 488 19.88 -10.65 -7.51
N ALA A 489 20.04 -9.56 -8.26
CA ALA A 489 19.18 -9.25 -9.38
C ALA A 489 19.31 -10.31 -10.49
N ALA A 490 20.52 -10.72 -10.84
CA ALA A 490 20.79 -11.75 -11.86
C ALA A 490 20.18 -13.11 -11.46
N GLU A 491 20.36 -13.55 -10.21
CA GLU A 491 19.77 -14.78 -9.70
C GLU A 491 18.23 -14.75 -9.66
N SER A 492 17.65 -13.56 -9.67
CA SER A 492 16.20 -13.36 -9.55
C SER A 492 15.54 -12.98 -10.88
N ALA A 493 16.32 -12.78 -11.96
CA ALA A 493 15.81 -12.30 -13.25
C ALA A 493 14.78 -13.24 -13.90
N ASP A 494 14.92 -14.55 -13.69
CA ASP A 494 14.04 -15.58 -14.26
C ASP A 494 12.91 -16.01 -13.29
N LYS A 495 12.79 -15.34 -12.15
CA LYS A 495 11.69 -15.63 -11.21
C LYS A 495 10.35 -15.26 -11.82
N ALA A 496 9.37 -16.13 -11.63
CA ALA A 496 8.00 -15.81 -11.99
C ALA A 496 7.48 -14.65 -11.10
N ASN A 497 6.81 -13.72 -11.74
CA ASN A 497 6.11 -12.63 -11.06
C ASN A 497 6.97 -11.85 -10.03
N PRO A 498 8.04 -11.15 -10.46
CA PRO A 498 8.90 -10.43 -9.52
C PRO A 498 8.38 -9.00 -9.22
N LEU A 499 7.07 -8.80 -9.14
CA LEU A 499 6.45 -7.48 -9.08
C LEU A 499 6.02 -7.09 -7.66
N VAL A 500 6.25 -5.82 -7.33
CA VAL A 500 5.51 -5.09 -6.31
C VAL A 500 4.53 -4.17 -7.03
N GLN A 501 3.25 -4.21 -6.64
CA GLN A 501 2.20 -3.47 -7.32
C GLN A 501 1.40 -2.62 -6.33
N LEU A 502 1.16 -1.36 -6.68
CA LEU A 502 0.17 -0.50 -6.05
C LEU A 502 -0.97 -0.28 -7.02
N LEU A 503 -2.20 -0.60 -6.61
CA LEU A 503 -3.39 -0.45 -7.43
C LEU A 503 -4.44 0.36 -6.68
N VAL A 504 -5.02 1.35 -7.36
CA VAL A 504 -6.18 2.12 -6.89
C VAL A 504 -7.35 1.82 -7.82
N ARG A 505 -8.43 1.29 -7.27
CA ARG A 505 -9.63 0.91 -8.04
C ARG A 505 -10.87 1.60 -7.50
N PRO A 506 -11.75 2.10 -8.36
CA PRO A 506 -13.07 2.51 -7.93
C PRO A 506 -13.85 1.25 -7.50
N ILE A 507 -14.62 1.39 -6.45
CA ILE A 507 -15.62 0.43 -6.01
C ILE A 507 -16.95 1.15 -5.90
N GLU A 508 -18.04 0.44 -5.69
CA GLU A 508 -19.34 1.06 -5.47
C GLU A 508 -19.27 2.11 -4.36
N ARG A 509 -19.54 3.36 -4.69
CA ARG A 509 -19.50 4.53 -3.79
C ARG A 509 -18.16 4.75 -3.09
N GLY A 510 -17.04 4.29 -3.67
CA GLY A 510 -15.78 4.39 -2.95
C GLY A 510 -14.55 3.98 -3.74
N VAL A 511 -13.48 3.74 -3.00
CA VAL A 511 -12.16 3.41 -3.53
C VAL A 511 -11.53 2.25 -2.75
N ALA A 512 -10.85 1.38 -3.48
CA ALA A 512 -9.97 0.37 -2.92
C ALA A 512 -8.52 0.64 -3.36
N MET A 513 -7.59 0.61 -2.42
CA MET A 513 -6.16 0.71 -2.68
C MET A 513 -5.49 -0.57 -2.19
N ARG A 514 -4.68 -1.19 -3.05
CA ARG A 514 -3.97 -2.43 -2.73
C ARG A 514 -2.49 -2.30 -3.07
N LEU A 515 -1.66 -2.55 -2.08
CA LEU A 515 -0.22 -2.76 -2.25
C LEU A 515 0.04 -4.27 -2.14
N SER A 516 0.60 -4.87 -3.18
CA SER A 516 0.92 -6.30 -3.21
C SER A 516 2.36 -6.55 -3.58
N ALA A 517 2.94 -7.61 -3.02
CA ALA A 517 4.22 -8.16 -3.41
C ALA A 517 4.03 -9.63 -3.82
N GLU A 518 4.45 -9.97 -5.02
CA GLU A 518 4.39 -11.32 -5.53
C GLU A 518 5.57 -12.16 -5.06
N ALA A 519 5.47 -13.48 -5.15
CA ALA A 519 6.46 -14.42 -4.62
C ALA A 519 7.90 -14.10 -5.03
N GLY A 520 8.12 -13.84 -6.33
CA GLY A 520 9.44 -13.51 -6.85
C GLY A 520 10.01 -12.21 -6.28
N ALA A 521 9.17 -11.19 -6.06
CA ALA A 521 9.59 -9.94 -5.42
C ALA A 521 9.96 -10.16 -3.95
N ILE A 522 9.13 -10.92 -3.21
CA ILE A 522 9.40 -11.23 -1.80
C ILE A 522 10.74 -11.97 -1.65
N GLU A 523 10.99 -12.99 -2.45
CA GLU A 523 12.24 -13.75 -2.45
C GLU A 523 13.45 -12.86 -2.77
N THR A 524 13.32 -11.98 -3.76
CA THR A 524 14.40 -11.07 -4.19
C THR A 524 14.74 -10.08 -3.08
N ILE A 525 13.72 -9.45 -2.47
CA ILE A 525 13.91 -8.51 -1.35
C ILE A 525 14.54 -9.22 -0.14
N ALA A 526 14.07 -10.42 0.20
CA ALA A 526 14.62 -11.18 1.32
C ALA A 526 16.10 -11.54 1.12
N LYS A 527 16.46 -11.96 -0.10
CA LYS A 527 17.87 -12.25 -0.47
C LYS A 527 18.73 -10.99 -0.36
N ALA A 528 18.31 -9.87 -0.94
CA ALA A 528 19.06 -8.63 -0.89
C ALA A 528 19.28 -8.16 0.55
N THR A 529 18.23 -8.18 1.38
CA THR A 529 18.32 -7.82 2.79
C THR A 529 19.32 -8.71 3.54
N THR A 530 19.30 -10.03 3.29
CA THR A 530 20.21 -10.97 3.94
C THR A 530 21.65 -10.77 3.50
N ALA A 531 21.87 -10.47 2.22
CA ALA A 531 23.20 -10.29 1.65
C ALA A 531 23.85 -8.97 2.10
N THR A 532 23.06 -7.88 2.22
CA THR A 532 23.56 -6.55 2.63
C THR A 532 23.77 -6.45 4.15
N VAL A 533 23.02 -7.20 4.97
CA VAL A 533 23.15 -7.20 6.44
C VAL A 533 24.29 -8.09 6.92
N ARG A 534 24.84 -8.97 6.08
CA ARG A 534 26.06 -9.70 6.45
C ARG A 534 27.23 -8.71 6.52
N PRO A 535 27.80 -8.44 7.72
CA PRO A 535 29.01 -7.63 7.79
C PRO A 535 30.10 -8.32 6.98
N ALA A 536 30.87 -7.56 6.21
CA ALA A 536 32.07 -7.98 5.48
C ALA A 536 33.22 -8.38 6.45
N GLY A 537 32.94 -9.19 7.39
CA GLY A 537 33.86 -9.75 8.37
C GLY A 537 33.17 -10.90 9.08
N GLY A 538 33.61 -12.10 8.82
CA GLY A 538 33.05 -13.39 9.23
C GLY A 538 32.83 -13.59 10.73
N GLY A 539 31.93 -12.83 11.31
CA GLY A 539 31.36 -13.04 12.63
C GLY A 539 29.95 -13.60 12.45
N GLY A 540 29.82 -14.92 12.39
CA GLY A 540 28.52 -15.55 12.52
C GLY A 540 27.82 -14.99 13.76
N PHE A 541 26.49 -14.86 13.71
CA PHE A 541 25.69 -14.63 14.93
C PHE A 541 26.26 -15.55 16.02
N PRO A 542 26.59 -15.03 17.21
CA PRO A 542 27.00 -15.92 18.29
C PRO A 542 25.91 -16.99 18.42
N PRO A 543 26.26 -18.29 18.46
CA PRO A 543 25.27 -19.32 18.65
C PRO A 543 24.50 -18.95 19.90
N LEU A 544 23.15 -18.97 19.79
CA LEU A 544 22.30 -18.81 20.97
C LEU A 544 22.88 -19.71 22.06
N PRO A 545 23.14 -19.20 23.28
CA PRO A 545 23.78 -20.00 24.32
C PRO A 545 22.97 -21.27 24.50
N ALA A 546 23.61 -22.39 24.17
CA ALA A 546 23.03 -23.69 24.36
C ALA A 546 22.75 -23.83 25.87
N GLY A 547 21.43 -23.86 26.18
CA GLY A 547 20.97 -24.35 27.47
C GLY A 547 21.60 -23.66 28.70
N ALA A 548 21.10 -22.50 29.09
CA ALA A 548 21.06 -22.18 30.49
C ALA A 548 20.15 -23.23 31.15
N GLY A 549 20.76 -24.23 31.77
CA GLY A 549 20.07 -25.30 32.48
C GLY A 549 19.02 -24.72 33.41
N ALA A 550 17.83 -25.30 33.38
CA ALA A 550 16.77 -25.00 34.31
C ALA A 550 17.35 -25.07 35.74
N PRO A 551 17.09 -24.06 36.60
CA PRO A 551 17.46 -24.16 37.98
C PRO A 551 16.75 -25.38 38.60
N ALA A 552 17.51 -26.29 39.16
CA ALA A 552 16.99 -27.41 39.93
C ALA A 552 16.14 -26.87 41.07
N LEU A 553 14.85 -27.17 41.06
CA LEU A 553 13.99 -27.00 42.20
C LEU A 553 14.49 -27.95 43.28
N ALA A 554 15.08 -27.41 44.34
CA ALA A 554 15.40 -28.14 45.55
C ALA A 554 14.10 -28.56 46.27
N PRO A 555 14.12 -29.67 47.04
CA PRO A 555 12.95 -30.36 47.59
C PRO A 555 12.18 -29.57 48.65
#